data_2792af5b531e663031a7dc27a9f8a74f
#
_entry.id   2792af5b531e663031a7dc27a9f8a74f
#
_cell.length_a   1.000
_cell.length_b   1.000
_cell.length_c   1.000
_cell.angle_alpha   90.00
_cell.angle_beta   90.00
_cell.angle_gamma   90.00
#
_symmetry.space_group_name_H-M   'P 1'
#
loop_
_entity.id
_entity.type
_entity.pdbx_description
1 polymer ?
#
loop_
_entity_poly.entity_id
_entity_poly.type
_entity_poly.pdbx_seq_one_letter_code
_entity_poly.pdbx_strand_id
1 'polypeptide(L)'
;WVANNIASDAVWAVLANQTVMSDIRLGDAILNYDQWDGYSPSRDRVLESTTAAENLIVLTGDIHLAGVGQLTTSSDPSTSRGVEFVTTSITSDANIDASLEALLVSLPNIIDAEVSHRGYTLHTVTATDWTAQYRIVDDARVDGSAVTTWKTFAVTAGSPTVTAV
;
A
#
# COMPACT_ATOMS: atom_id res chain seq x y z
N TRP A 1 -14.72 16.25 1.93
CA TRP A 1 -15.47 15.27 1.13
C TRP A 1 -15.34 13.87 1.73
N VAL A 2 -14.13 13.39 2.01
CA VAL A 2 -13.86 12.03 2.55
C VAL A 2 -14.70 11.77 3.79
N ALA A 3 -14.61 12.60 4.82
CA ALA A 3 -15.34 12.43 6.08
C ALA A 3 -16.87 12.25 5.92
N ASN A 4 -17.45 12.85 4.87
CA ASN A 4 -18.89 12.81 4.63
C ASN A 4 -19.33 11.67 3.70
N ASN A 5 -18.39 10.95 3.07
CA ASN A 5 -18.71 9.98 2.03
C ASN A 5 -18.04 8.61 2.23
N ILE A 6 -17.08 8.49 3.15
CA ILE A 6 -16.36 7.24 3.36
C ILE A 6 -17.21 6.22 4.14
N ALA A 7 -18.04 6.68 5.05
CA ALA A 7 -18.96 5.82 5.79
C ALA A 7 -20.14 5.44 4.87
N SER A 8 -20.37 4.16 4.70
CA SER A 8 -21.46 3.59 3.89
C SER A 8 -21.85 2.23 4.47
N ASP A 9 -22.93 1.64 3.94
CA ASP A 9 -23.34 0.27 4.28
C ASP A 9 -22.44 -0.79 3.59
N ALA A 10 -21.44 -0.37 2.81
CA ALA A 10 -20.48 -1.28 2.19
C ALA A 10 -19.51 -1.83 3.25
N VAL A 11 -19.17 -3.10 3.14
CA VAL A 11 -18.20 -3.75 4.03
C VAL A 11 -16.81 -3.12 3.88
N TRP A 12 -16.43 -2.77 2.67
CA TRP A 12 -15.11 -2.23 2.36
C TRP A 12 -15.19 -0.77 1.92
N ALA A 13 -14.39 0.08 2.52
CA ALA A 13 -14.15 1.44 2.07
C ALA A 13 -12.85 1.48 1.28
N VAL A 14 -12.89 1.95 0.03
CA VAL A 14 -11.72 1.97 -0.85
C VAL A 14 -11.36 3.40 -1.20
N LEU A 15 -10.12 3.76 -0.92
CA LEU A 15 -9.52 5.01 -1.39
C LEU A 15 -8.53 4.69 -2.50
N ALA A 16 -8.94 4.94 -3.75
CA ALA A 16 -8.02 4.90 -4.89
C ALA A 16 -7.24 6.22 -4.93
N ASN A 17 -5.95 6.13 -4.70
CA ASN A 17 -5.04 7.27 -4.61
C ASN A 17 -3.81 6.98 -5.46
N GLN A 18 -3.21 8.00 -6.09
CA GLN A 18 -2.11 7.78 -7.03
C GLN A 18 -0.78 7.53 -6.34
N THR A 19 -0.49 8.21 -5.23
CA THR A 19 0.81 8.23 -4.55
C THR A 19 0.77 7.49 -3.22
N VAL A 20 1.92 6.99 -2.75
CA VAL A 20 2.05 6.20 -1.53
C VAL A 20 1.63 7.00 -0.30
N MET A 21 0.79 6.40 0.52
CA MET A 21 0.25 6.98 1.74
C MET A 21 0.91 6.45 3.01
N SER A 22 1.47 5.26 2.99
CA SER A 22 2.26 4.71 4.11
C SER A 22 3.45 5.61 4.44
N ASP A 23 3.77 5.69 5.72
CA ASP A 23 4.93 6.44 6.19
C ASP A 23 6.21 5.66 5.87
N ILE A 24 6.99 6.17 4.94
CA ILE A 24 8.28 5.60 4.51
C ILE A 24 9.47 6.48 4.93
N ARG A 25 9.29 7.36 5.90
CA ARG A 25 10.36 8.20 6.43
C ARG A 25 11.36 7.38 7.25
N LEU A 26 12.62 7.79 7.20
CA LEU A 26 13.69 7.30 8.07
C LEU A 26 13.92 8.29 9.21
N GLY A 27 13.21 8.11 10.32
CA GLY A 27 13.14 9.10 11.36
C GLY A 27 12.53 10.40 10.81
N ASP A 28 13.28 11.51 10.88
CA ASP A 28 12.83 12.80 10.33
C ASP A 28 13.14 12.98 8.84
N ALA A 29 13.88 12.06 8.22
CA ALA A 29 14.28 12.18 6.82
C ALA A 29 13.17 11.69 5.89
N ILE A 30 12.70 12.59 5.02
CA ILE A 30 11.71 12.30 3.98
C ILE A 30 12.45 11.73 2.76
N LEU A 31 12.14 10.49 2.38
CA LEU A 31 12.77 9.83 1.24
C LEU A 31 12.23 10.34 -0.10
N ASN A 32 10.95 10.66 -0.16
CA ASN A 32 10.31 11.17 -1.37
C ASN A 32 9.25 12.22 -1.04
N TYR A 33 9.52 13.48 -1.39
CA TYR A 33 8.62 14.61 -1.14
C TYR A 33 7.37 14.63 -2.03
N ASP A 34 7.35 13.87 -3.12
CA ASP A 34 6.19 13.76 -4.00
C ASP A 34 5.14 12.77 -3.48
N GLN A 35 5.49 11.98 -2.48
CA GLN A 35 4.57 11.09 -1.76
C GLN A 35 3.91 11.84 -0.59
N TRP A 36 2.97 11.20 0.09
CA TRP A 36 2.25 11.80 1.22
C TRP A 36 3.15 12.19 2.40
N ASP A 37 4.36 11.63 2.50
CA ASP A 37 5.35 12.03 3.50
C ASP A 37 5.78 13.49 3.38
N GLY A 38 5.80 14.03 2.16
CA GLY A 38 6.00 15.47 1.92
C GLY A 38 4.88 16.35 2.46
N TYR A 39 3.71 15.76 2.77
CA TYR A 39 2.49 16.44 3.17
C TYR A 39 1.85 15.81 4.42
N SER A 40 2.65 15.37 5.39
CA SER A 40 2.22 14.61 6.56
C SER A 40 0.99 15.19 7.28
N PRO A 41 0.86 16.52 7.51
CA PRO A 41 -0.35 17.06 8.14
C PRO A 41 -1.62 16.90 7.29
N SER A 42 -1.50 16.87 5.98
CA SER A 42 -2.63 16.63 5.07
C SER A 42 -2.99 15.16 5.00
N ARG A 43 -1.98 14.28 4.98
CA ARG A 43 -2.13 12.83 5.10
C ARG A 43 -2.90 12.47 6.37
N ASP A 44 -2.45 12.96 7.52
CA ASP A 44 -3.07 12.68 8.81
C ASP A 44 -4.53 13.15 8.84
N ARG A 45 -4.84 14.34 8.32
CA ARG A 45 -6.24 14.80 8.20
C ARG A 45 -7.10 13.88 7.33
N VAL A 46 -6.55 13.34 6.23
CA VAL A 46 -7.27 12.36 5.41
C VAL A 46 -7.52 11.09 6.23
N LEU A 47 -6.51 10.50 6.85
CA LEU A 47 -6.64 9.28 7.65
C LEU A 47 -7.56 9.48 8.86
N GLU A 48 -7.51 10.61 9.53
CA GLU A 48 -8.44 10.95 10.61
C GLU A 48 -9.89 11.05 10.11
N SER A 49 -10.09 11.54 8.89
CA SER A 49 -11.42 11.63 8.29
C SER A 49 -11.99 10.27 7.86
N THR A 50 -11.18 9.21 7.86
CA THR A 50 -11.63 7.84 7.52
C THR A 50 -12.03 7.01 8.75
N THR A 51 -12.02 7.57 9.95
CA THR A 51 -12.31 6.82 11.19
C THR A 51 -13.69 6.18 11.24
N ALA A 52 -14.62 6.63 10.42
CA ALA A 52 -15.95 6.02 10.28
C ALA A 52 -15.96 4.79 9.35
N ALA A 53 -14.85 4.49 8.68
CA ALA A 53 -14.70 3.32 7.82
C ALA A 53 -14.02 2.19 8.62
N GLU A 54 -14.72 1.10 8.84
CA GLU A 54 -14.19 -0.04 9.61
C GLU A 54 -13.14 -0.84 8.84
N ASN A 55 -13.22 -0.87 7.51
CA ASN A 55 -12.37 -1.69 6.64
C ASN A 55 -11.82 -0.81 5.51
N LEU A 56 -10.89 0.08 5.83
CA LEU A 56 -10.26 0.94 4.85
C LEU A 56 -9.16 0.20 4.09
N ILE A 57 -9.28 0.17 2.77
CA ILE A 57 -8.24 -0.25 1.83
C ILE A 57 -7.83 0.95 0.99
N VAL A 58 -6.53 1.20 0.91
CA VAL A 58 -5.96 2.23 0.04
C VAL A 58 -5.18 1.54 -1.08
N LEU A 59 -5.48 1.90 -2.32
CA LEU A 59 -4.82 1.38 -3.52
C LEU A 59 -3.97 2.49 -4.13
N THR A 60 -2.67 2.24 -4.25
CA THR A 60 -1.71 3.23 -4.74
C THR A 60 -0.72 2.64 -5.74
N GLY A 61 0.16 3.48 -6.25
CA GLY A 61 1.21 3.12 -7.21
C GLY A 61 2.31 4.18 -7.24
N ASP A 62 2.67 4.66 -8.44
CA ASP A 62 3.60 5.77 -8.73
C ASP A 62 5.09 5.47 -8.51
N ILE A 63 5.46 4.91 -7.37
CA ILE A 63 6.88 4.74 -7.00
C ILE A 63 7.57 3.53 -7.64
N HIS A 64 6.90 2.84 -8.55
CA HIS A 64 7.42 1.73 -9.35
C HIS A 64 7.97 0.54 -8.54
N LEU A 65 7.49 0.35 -7.32
CA LEU A 65 7.72 -0.85 -6.51
C LEU A 65 6.39 -1.45 -6.05
N ALA A 66 6.39 -2.72 -5.67
CA ALA A 66 5.26 -3.34 -5.00
C ALA A 66 5.46 -3.26 -3.48
N GLY A 67 4.39 -3.04 -2.74
CA GLY A 67 4.49 -2.96 -1.29
C GLY A 67 3.15 -3.10 -0.58
N VAL A 68 3.23 -3.45 0.68
CA VAL A 68 2.08 -3.53 1.58
C VAL A 68 2.41 -2.76 2.86
N GLY A 69 1.57 -1.81 3.19
CA GLY A 69 1.75 -0.97 4.37
C GLY A 69 0.52 -0.94 5.27
N GLN A 70 0.76 -0.68 6.53
CA GLN A 70 -0.25 -0.42 7.52
C GLN A 70 -0.35 1.08 7.75
N LEU A 71 -1.53 1.66 7.55
CA LEU A 71 -1.74 3.10 7.63
C LEU A 71 -1.96 3.53 9.08
N THR A 72 -1.14 4.43 9.56
CA THR A 72 -1.23 5.03 10.89
C THR A 72 -1.13 6.54 10.79
N THR A 73 -1.57 7.28 11.78
CA THR A 73 -1.36 8.73 11.87
C THR A 73 -0.13 9.06 12.69
N SER A 74 0.43 10.26 12.50
CA SER A 74 1.57 10.73 13.30
C SER A 74 1.23 10.88 14.78
N SER A 75 -0.04 11.17 15.09
CA SER A 75 -0.55 11.30 16.47
C SER A 75 -0.80 9.96 17.14
N ASP A 76 -1.04 8.90 16.35
CA ASP A 76 -1.29 7.54 16.84
C ASP A 76 -0.64 6.50 15.92
N PRO A 77 0.66 6.28 16.04
CA PRO A 77 1.40 5.33 15.20
C PRO A 77 1.15 3.87 15.57
N SER A 78 0.43 3.60 16.65
CA SER A 78 0.14 2.24 17.12
C SER A 78 -1.19 1.69 16.62
N THR A 79 -2.10 2.55 16.20
CA THR A 79 -3.44 2.16 15.75
C THR A 79 -3.54 2.20 14.24
N SER A 80 -3.78 1.04 13.63
CA SER A 80 -4.04 0.96 12.19
C SER A 80 -5.35 1.68 11.83
N ARG A 81 -5.30 2.48 10.78
CA ARG A 81 -6.47 3.11 10.13
C ARG A 81 -6.92 2.34 8.90
N GLY A 82 -6.08 1.46 8.38
CA GLY A 82 -6.35 0.66 7.20
C GLY A 82 -5.08 0.05 6.62
N VAL A 83 -5.22 -0.60 5.48
CA VAL A 83 -4.13 -1.25 4.76
C VAL A 83 -3.94 -0.59 3.41
N GLU A 84 -2.70 -0.34 3.04
CA GLU A 84 -2.33 0.12 1.71
C GLU A 84 -1.70 -1.02 0.90
N PHE A 85 -2.15 -1.15 -0.35
CA PHE A 85 -1.53 -1.99 -1.37
C PHE A 85 -0.94 -1.10 -2.46
N VAL A 86 0.38 -1.06 -2.53
CA VAL A 86 1.14 -0.34 -3.56
C VAL A 86 1.42 -1.28 -4.72
N THR A 87 0.97 -0.92 -5.91
CA THR A 87 1.20 -1.71 -7.13
C THR A 87 2.36 -1.13 -7.92
N THR A 88 3.29 -1.99 -8.33
CA THR A 88 4.44 -1.61 -9.16
C THR A 88 4.04 -1.16 -10.56
N SER A 89 4.98 -0.62 -11.33
CA SER A 89 4.78 -0.26 -12.74
C SER A 89 4.63 -1.50 -13.64
N ILE A 90 4.03 -1.30 -14.81
CA ILE A 90 3.93 -2.34 -15.85
C ILE A 90 5.27 -2.52 -16.60
N THR A 91 5.90 -1.40 -16.97
CA THR A 91 7.11 -1.41 -17.82
C THR A 91 8.18 -0.42 -17.37
N SER A 92 7.82 0.64 -16.66
CA SER A 92 8.77 1.67 -16.25
C SER A 92 9.76 1.14 -15.22
N ASP A 93 11.05 1.35 -15.45
CA ASP A 93 12.07 1.04 -14.46
C ASP A 93 11.97 2.01 -13.26
N ALA A 94 12.28 1.49 -12.09
CA ALA A 94 12.31 2.30 -10.87
C ALA A 94 13.70 2.91 -10.62
N ASN A 95 14.75 2.33 -11.17
CA ASN A 95 16.16 2.64 -10.83
C ASN A 95 16.41 2.59 -9.31
N ILE A 96 15.70 1.67 -8.63
CA ILE A 96 15.78 1.47 -7.19
C ILE A 96 16.85 0.44 -6.90
N ASP A 97 17.75 0.76 -5.97
CA ASP A 97 18.73 -0.19 -5.47
C ASP A 97 18.03 -1.25 -4.60
N ALA A 98 18.41 -2.53 -4.77
CA ALA A 98 17.83 -3.63 -4.00
C ALA A 98 18.03 -3.48 -2.46
N SER A 99 19.01 -2.70 -2.03
CA SER A 99 19.20 -2.39 -0.60
C SER A 99 18.04 -1.59 -0.01
N LEU A 100 17.27 -0.86 -0.83
CA LEU A 100 16.07 -0.14 -0.37
C LEU A 100 14.97 -1.10 0.12
N GLU A 101 14.86 -2.29 -0.46
CA GLU A 101 13.87 -3.29 -0.01
C GLU A 101 14.06 -3.62 1.47
N ALA A 102 15.30 -4.01 1.86
CA ALA A 102 15.61 -4.32 3.26
C ALA A 102 15.37 -3.12 4.19
N LEU A 103 15.62 -1.90 3.70
CA LEU A 103 15.37 -0.68 4.44
C LEU A 103 13.86 -0.45 4.63
N LEU A 104 13.05 -0.56 3.58
CA LEU A 104 11.60 -0.38 3.66
C LEU A 104 10.98 -1.40 4.62
N VAL A 105 11.34 -2.67 4.52
CA VAL A 105 10.81 -3.74 5.39
C VAL A 105 11.26 -3.58 6.86
N SER A 106 12.29 -2.76 7.12
CA SER A 106 12.69 -2.42 8.50
C SER A 106 11.80 -1.35 9.14
N LEU A 107 10.98 -0.65 8.37
CA LEU A 107 10.05 0.36 8.89
C LEU A 107 8.84 -0.33 9.57
N PRO A 108 8.38 0.19 10.72
CA PRO A 108 7.39 -0.51 11.56
C PRO A 108 6.01 -0.67 10.92
N ASN A 109 5.69 0.17 9.95
CA ASN A 109 4.40 0.19 9.25
C ASN A 109 4.46 -0.47 7.85
N ILE A 110 5.63 -0.86 7.38
CA ILE A 110 5.77 -1.58 6.12
C ILE A 110 5.81 -3.08 6.41
N ILE A 111 4.87 -3.80 5.85
CA ILE A 111 4.73 -5.25 6.05
C ILE A 111 5.65 -6.01 5.11
N ASP A 112 5.70 -5.55 3.84
CA ASP A 112 6.56 -6.17 2.82
C ASP A 112 6.76 -5.21 1.64
N ALA A 113 7.85 -5.41 0.88
CA ALA A 113 8.16 -4.65 -0.32
C ALA A 113 8.91 -5.53 -1.33
N GLU A 114 8.74 -5.23 -2.62
CA GLU A 114 9.45 -5.81 -3.75
C GLU A 114 9.81 -4.69 -4.72
N VAL A 115 11.09 -4.48 -4.96
CA VAL A 115 11.59 -3.29 -5.67
C VAL A 115 12.13 -3.61 -7.07
N SER A 116 12.32 -4.89 -7.39
CA SER A 116 13.09 -5.31 -8.57
C SER A 116 12.23 -5.57 -9.80
N HIS A 117 11.01 -6.08 -9.61
CA HIS A 117 10.16 -6.55 -10.70
C HIS A 117 9.02 -5.59 -11.04
N ARG A 118 8.55 -5.73 -12.26
CA ARG A 118 7.33 -5.10 -12.78
C ARG A 118 6.17 -6.06 -12.67
N GLY A 119 4.94 -5.55 -12.74
CA GLY A 119 3.81 -6.45 -12.61
C GLY A 119 2.48 -5.75 -12.34
N TYR A 120 1.57 -6.49 -11.72
CA TYR A 120 0.24 -6.01 -11.33
C TYR A 120 -0.26 -6.70 -10.07
N THR A 121 -1.24 -6.12 -9.44
CA THR A 121 -1.90 -6.73 -8.27
C THR A 121 -3.32 -7.13 -8.64
N LEU A 122 -3.66 -8.39 -8.38
CA LEU A 122 -5.02 -8.91 -8.52
C LEU A 122 -5.71 -8.88 -7.15
N HIS A 123 -6.78 -8.09 -7.06
CA HIS A 123 -7.61 -8.04 -5.86
C HIS A 123 -8.87 -8.91 -6.00
N THR A 124 -9.10 -9.78 -5.02
CA THR A 124 -10.34 -10.54 -4.87
C THR A 124 -11.03 -10.09 -3.61
N VAL A 125 -12.27 -9.63 -3.74
CA VAL A 125 -13.03 -9.01 -2.66
C VAL A 125 -14.30 -9.79 -2.40
N THR A 126 -14.50 -10.17 -1.15
CA THR A 126 -15.73 -10.78 -0.64
C THR A 126 -16.30 -9.94 0.50
N ALA A 127 -17.41 -10.35 1.08
CA ALA A 127 -17.95 -9.68 2.27
C ALA A 127 -17.08 -9.89 3.52
N THR A 128 -16.24 -10.94 3.55
CA THR A 128 -15.44 -11.33 4.73
C THR A 128 -13.97 -11.05 4.54
N ASP A 129 -13.47 -11.08 3.30
CA ASP A 129 -12.04 -11.05 3.05
C ASP A 129 -11.70 -10.22 1.80
N TRP A 130 -10.60 -9.48 1.89
CA TRP A 130 -9.92 -8.83 0.78
C TRP A 130 -8.57 -9.48 0.57
N THR A 131 -8.33 -10.12 -0.57
CA THR A 131 -7.01 -10.65 -0.93
C THR A 131 -6.35 -9.83 -2.02
N ALA A 132 -5.04 -9.62 -1.90
CA ALA A 132 -4.19 -8.96 -2.88
C ALA A 132 -3.08 -9.92 -3.31
N GLN A 133 -3.16 -10.42 -4.54
CA GLN A 133 -2.13 -11.29 -5.11
C GLN A 133 -1.23 -10.45 -6.02
N TYR A 134 0.03 -10.32 -5.64
CA TYR A 134 1.04 -9.61 -6.43
C TYR A 134 1.64 -10.53 -7.48
N ARG A 135 1.43 -10.16 -8.74
CA ARG A 135 1.92 -10.87 -9.92
C ARG A 135 3.09 -10.09 -10.49
N ILE A 136 4.26 -10.71 -10.52
CA ILE A 136 5.50 -10.12 -11.05
C ILE A 136 5.92 -10.79 -12.36
N VAL A 137 6.57 -10.01 -13.19
CA VAL A 137 7.13 -10.45 -14.48
C VAL A 137 8.64 -10.55 -14.34
N ASP A 138 9.24 -11.66 -14.75
CA ASP A 138 10.69 -11.90 -14.59
C ASP A 138 11.53 -10.80 -15.29
N ASP A 139 11.19 -10.42 -16.53
CA ASP A 139 11.77 -9.27 -17.22
C ASP A 139 10.71 -8.62 -18.12
N ALA A 140 10.25 -7.44 -17.74
CA ALA A 140 9.23 -6.69 -18.49
C ALA A 140 9.71 -6.20 -19.88
N ARG A 141 10.99 -6.30 -20.19
CA ARG A 141 11.57 -5.94 -21.49
C ARG A 141 11.58 -7.12 -22.48
N VAL A 142 11.22 -8.32 -22.03
CA VAL A 142 11.22 -9.55 -22.82
C VAL A 142 9.78 -9.98 -23.12
N ASP A 143 9.43 -10.05 -24.40
CA ASP A 143 8.12 -10.56 -24.81
C ASP A 143 7.95 -12.03 -24.42
N GLY A 144 6.79 -12.37 -23.85
CA GLY A 144 6.51 -13.71 -23.35
C GLY A 144 7.21 -14.08 -22.06
N SER A 145 7.81 -13.10 -21.35
CA SER A 145 8.42 -13.32 -20.04
C SER A 145 7.42 -13.92 -19.04
N ALA A 146 7.91 -14.80 -18.18
CA ALA A 146 7.05 -15.52 -17.23
C ALA A 146 6.43 -14.56 -16.22
N VAL A 147 5.17 -14.82 -15.85
CA VAL A 147 4.46 -14.12 -14.78
C VAL A 147 4.28 -15.09 -13.62
N THR A 148 4.82 -14.72 -12.47
CA THR A 148 4.74 -15.53 -11.24
C THR A 148 4.03 -14.77 -10.12
N THR A 149 3.62 -15.46 -9.07
CA THR A 149 3.14 -14.80 -7.85
C THR A 149 4.33 -14.54 -6.95
N TRP A 150 4.57 -13.28 -6.63
CA TRP A 150 5.52 -12.92 -5.58
C TRP A 150 4.96 -13.31 -4.21
N LYS A 151 3.85 -12.69 -3.82
CA LYS A 151 3.15 -12.97 -2.56
C LYS A 151 1.65 -12.72 -2.70
N THR A 152 0.90 -13.28 -1.77
CA THR A 152 -0.52 -12.97 -1.57
C THR A 152 -0.72 -12.49 -0.13
N PHE A 153 -1.53 -11.45 0.03
CA PHE A 153 -1.87 -10.87 1.32
C PHE A 153 -3.38 -10.88 1.49
N ALA A 154 -3.82 -11.00 2.74
CA ALA A 154 -5.24 -10.98 3.08
C ALA A 154 -5.53 -10.02 4.23
N VAL A 155 -6.69 -9.37 4.15
CA VAL A 155 -7.30 -8.56 5.21
C VAL A 155 -8.68 -9.14 5.48
N THR A 156 -8.99 -9.46 6.73
CA THR A 156 -10.31 -9.92 7.13
C THR A 156 -11.16 -8.74 7.58
N ALA A 157 -12.42 -8.71 7.17
CA ALA A 157 -13.36 -7.66 7.57
C ALA A 157 -13.47 -7.56 9.10
N GLY A 158 -13.44 -6.34 9.62
CA GLY A 158 -13.41 -6.05 11.06
C GLY A 158 -12.00 -6.14 11.68
N SER A 159 -10.97 -6.48 10.91
CA SER A 159 -9.58 -6.49 11.37
C SER A 159 -8.71 -5.66 10.42
N PRO A 160 -8.27 -4.46 10.80
CA PRO A 160 -7.48 -3.58 9.94
C PRO A 160 -6.00 -4.01 9.86
N THR A 161 -5.75 -5.31 9.94
CA THR A 161 -4.41 -5.89 9.85
C THR A 161 -4.29 -6.80 8.63
N VAL A 162 -3.12 -6.83 8.01
CA VAL A 162 -2.84 -7.65 6.84
C VAL A 162 -1.94 -8.81 7.21
N THR A 163 -2.19 -9.97 6.60
CA THR A 163 -1.38 -11.19 6.77
C THR A 163 -0.95 -11.73 5.42
N ALA A 164 0.27 -12.26 5.32
CA ALA A 164 0.68 -13.05 4.16
C ALA A 164 0.01 -14.44 4.20
N VAL A 165 -0.47 -14.93 3.05
CA VAL A 165 -1.19 -16.20 2.91
C VAL A 165 -0.67 -17.05 1.75
#